data_a2706f25149d8d54bbfb0d4f07aa7683
#
_entry.id   a2706f25149d8d54bbfb0d4f07aa7683
#
_cell.length_a   1.000
_cell.length_b   1.000
_cell.length_c   1.000
_cell.angle_alpha   90.00
_cell.angle_beta   90.00
_cell.angle_gamma   90.00
#
_symmetry.space_group_name_H-M   'P 1'
#
loop_
_entity.id
_entity.type
_entity.pdbx_description
1 polymer ?
#
loop_
_entity_poly.entity_id
_entity_poly.type
_entity_poly.pdbx_seq_one_letter_code
_entity_poly.pdbx_strand_id
1 'polypeptide(L)'
;RVKEIVVRLLQDGIPTTKVLKLNEQNNWKGEFTDLDKYNAQGNEIKYTVKEETVVEGYDTEIIAGQVDGALGYIIKNKHNVEKTEIPVEKKWIGPQSVEQVTVKLFADGVDTGKTLTLKKSENWKGKFTNLDKYKNGKEIVYTIKEAKVEGYESKVEGNAKDGFVI
;
A
#
# COMPACT_ATOMS: atom_id res chain seq x y z
N ARG A 1 -10.69 3.01 5.58
CA ARG A 1 -10.50 2.66 6.98
C ARG A 1 -10.87 1.20 7.19
N VAL A 2 -10.01 0.43 7.86
CA VAL A 2 -10.26 -0.98 8.20
C VAL A 2 -11.41 -1.05 9.18
N LYS A 3 -12.37 -1.91 8.91
CA LYS A 3 -13.56 -2.07 9.75
C LYS A 3 -13.43 -3.20 10.76
N GLU A 4 -12.66 -4.22 10.42
CA GLU A 4 -12.46 -5.42 11.24
C GLU A 4 -11.12 -6.06 10.89
N ILE A 5 -10.45 -6.63 11.87
CA ILE A 5 -9.31 -7.54 11.67
C ILE A 5 -9.62 -8.90 12.25
N VAL A 6 -9.05 -9.94 11.67
CA VAL A 6 -9.17 -11.33 12.15
C VAL A 6 -7.82 -11.78 12.69
N VAL A 7 -7.83 -12.25 13.93
CA VAL A 7 -6.66 -12.72 14.67
C VAL A 7 -6.82 -14.21 14.94
N ARG A 8 -5.83 -15.01 14.53
CA ARG A 8 -5.81 -16.47 14.78
C ARG A 8 -4.88 -16.80 15.92
N LEU A 9 -5.31 -17.74 16.76
CA LEU A 9 -4.50 -18.35 17.81
C LEU A 9 -3.61 -19.44 17.21
N LEU A 10 -2.32 -19.44 17.58
CA LEU A 10 -1.38 -20.52 17.31
C LEU A 10 -0.99 -21.22 18.59
N GLN A 11 -0.89 -22.52 18.55
CA GLN A 11 -0.43 -23.39 19.64
C GLN A 11 0.91 -24.02 19.23
N ASP A 12 1.97 -23.71 19.97
CA ASP A 12 3.35 -24.14 19.65
C ASP A 12 3.73 -23.85 18.17
N GLY A 13 3.32 -22.71 17.65
CA GLY A 13 3.55 -22.28 16.27
C GLY A 13 2.59 -22.87 15.22
N ILE A 14 1.65 -23.73 15.63
CA ILE A 14 0.67 -24.37 14.74
C ILE A 14 -0.66 -23.61 14.80
N PRO A 15 -1.21 -23.16 13.66
CA PRO A 15 -2.51 -22.47 13.64
C PRO A 15 -3.63 -23.37 14.17
N THR A 16 -4.45 -22.82 15.08
CA THR A 16 -5.66 -23.47 15.56
C THR A 16 -6.89 -22.99 14.78
N THR A 17 -8.05 -23.57 15.05
CA THR A 17 -9.32 -23.09 14.48
C THR A 17 -9.89 -21.88 15.20
N LYS A 18 -9.29 -21.47 16.32
CA LYS A 18 -9.77 -20.35 17.14
C LYS A 18 -9.33 -19.01 16.53
N VAL A 19 -10.31 -18.14 16.30
CA VAL A 19 -10.11 -16.80 15.80
C VAL A 19 -10.88 -15.76 16.62
N LEU A 20 -10.36 -14.54 16.67
CA LEU A 20 -11.03 -13.37 17.19
C LEU A 20 -11.25 -12.37 16.06
N LYS A 21 -12.39 -11.69 16.11
CA LYS A 21 -12.68 -10.54 15.27
C LYS A 21 -12.62 -9.28 16.11
N LEU A 22 -11.71 -8.38 15.75
CA LEU A 22 -11.51 -7.11 16.44
C LEU A 22 -12.01 -5.97 15.56
N ASN A 23 -12.86 -5.11 16.11
CA ASN A 23 -13.49 -4.00 15.40
C ASN A 23 -13.87 -2.87 16.37
N GLU A 24 -14.48 -1.81 15.90
CA GLU A 24 -14.89 -0.68 16.74
C GLU A 24 -15.93 -1.06 17.81
N GLN A 25 -16.79 -2.04 17.55
CA GLN A 25 -17.83 -2.44 18.49
C GLN A 25 -17.28 -3.09 19.75
N ASN A 26 -16.15 -3.80 19.64
CA ASN A 26 -15.47 -4.39 20.80
C ASN A 26 -14.21 -3.60 21.20
N ASN A 27 -14.14 -2.32 20.81
CA ASN A 27 -13.01 -1.45 21.10
C ASN A 27 -11.65 -2.04 20.67
N TRP A 28 -11.64 -2.84 19.62
CA TRP A 28 -10.46 -3.53 19.10
C TRP A 28 -9.79 -4.45 20.12
N LYS A 29 -10.60 -5.05 21.03
CA LYS A 29 -10.15 -5.96 22.07
C LYS A 29 -10.91 -7.27 22.02
N GLY A 30 -10.25 -8.33 22.46
CA GLY A 30 -10.84 -9.65 22.61
C GLY A 30 -9.88 -10.57 23.36
N GLU A 31 -10.38 -11.70 23.82
CA GLU A 31 -9.58 -12.71 24.48
C GLU A 31 -9.93 -14.11 24.01
N PHE A 32 -8.93 -14.95 23.96
CA PHE A 32 -9.12 -16.39 23.80
C PHE A 32 -9.31 -17.00 25.18
N THR A 33 -10.36 -17.80 25.36
CA THR A 33 -10.71 -18.45 26.61
C THR A 33 -10.69 -19.96 26.48
N ASP A 34 -10.76 -20.67 27.60
CA ASP A 34 -10.79 -22.12 27.66
C ASP A 34 -9.63 -22.78 26.92
N LEU A 35 -8.44 -22.26 27.20
CA LEU A 35 -7.20 -22.79 26.62
C LEU A 35 -6.51 -23.74 27.61
N ASP A 36 -6.08 -24.90 27.13
CA ASP A 36 -5.26 -25.81 27.90
C ASP A 36 -3.88 -25.19 28.19
N LYS A 37 -3.41 -25.26 29.43
CA LYS A 37 -2.08 -24.79 29.80
C LYS A 37 -0.98 -25.75 29.40
N TYR A 38 -1.28 -27.05 29.49
CA TYR A 38 -0.34 -28.13 29.19
C TYR A 38 -0.86 -29.04 28.07
N ASN A 39 0.08 -29.54 27.27
CA ASN A 39 -0.25 -30.56 26.26
C ASN A 39 -0.41 -31.96 26.89
N ALA A 40 -0.75 -32.96 26.07
CA ALA A 40 -0.94 -34.34 26.50
C ALA A 40 0.33 -34.96 27.14
N GLN A 41 1.51 -34.43 26.84
CA GLN A 41 2.80 -34.89 27.41
C GLN A 41 3.19 -34.13 28.69
N GLY A 42 2.33 -33.22 29.18
CA GLY A 42 2.57 -32.42 30.37
C GLY A 42 3.49 -31.21 30.18
N ASN A 43 3.79 -30.84 28.94
CA ASN A 43 4.57 -29.64 28.62
C ASN A 43 3.67 -28.42 28.51
N GLU A 44 4.15 -27.28 28.99
CA GLU A 44 3.44 -26.02 28.87
C GLU A 44 3.33 -25.61 27.40
N ILE A 45 2.10 -25.28 26.97
CA ILE A 45 1.82 -24.84 25.60
C ILE A 45 2.18 -23.38 25.44
N LYS A 46 2.93 -23.07 24.39
CA LYS A 46 3.24 -21.70 24.00
C LYS A 46 2.19 -21.19 23.02
N TYR A 47 1.35 -20.26 23.44
CA TYR A 47 0.38 -19.60 22.59
C TYR A 47 0.94 -18.31 21.97
N THR A 48 0.68 -18.14 20.70
CA THR A 48 0.98 -16.93 19.95
C THR A 48 -0.22 -16.54 19.09
N VAL A 49 -0.20 -15.34 18.51
CA VAL A 49 -1.27 -14.87 17.64
C VAL A 49 -0.72 -14.40 16.31
N LYS A 50 -1.56 -14.49 15.28
CA LYS A 50 -1.28 -13.99 13.95
C LYS A 50 -2.48 -13.18 13.44
N GLU A 51 -2.24 -12.02 12.88
CA GLU A 51 -3.27 -11.31 12.13
C GLU A 51 -3.41 -11.97 10.76
N GLU A 52 -4.64 -12.39 10.43
CA GLU A 52 -4.95 -12.98 9.13
C GLU A 52 -5.44 -11.97 8.12
N THR A 53 -5.97 -10.85 8.58
CA THR A 53 -6.38 -9.76 7.72
C THR A 53 -5.15 -9.02 7.22
N VAL A 54 -4.82 -9.19 5.95
CA VAL A 54 -3.80 -8.37 5.30
C VAL A 54 -4.43 -7.03 4.95
N VAL A 55 -3.95 -5.96 5.58
CA VAL A 55 -4.38 -4.60 5.28
C VAL A 55 -3.35 -3.98 4.36
N GLU A 56 -3.70 -3.85 3.09
CA GLU A 56 -2.81 -3.26 2.10
C GLU A 56 -2.43 -1.82 2.48
N GLY A 57 -1.14 -1.50 2.39
CA GLY A 57 -0.59 -0.20 2.78
C GLY A 57 -0.39 0.00 4.29
N TYR A 58 -0.49 -1.06 5.09
CA TYR A 58 -0.16 -1.05 6.51
C TYR A 58 0.89 -2.11 6.83
N ASP A 59 1.80 -1.76 7.72
CA ASP A 59 2.75 -2.68 8.32
C ASP A 59 2.19 -3.19 9.65
N THR A 60 2.21 -4.50 9.87
CA THR A 60 1.72 -5.14 11.10
C THR A 60 2.88 -5.51 12.01
N GLU A 61 2.81 -5.09 13.26
CA GLU A 61 3.71 -5.50 14.35
C GLU A 61 2.90 -6.16 15.45
N ILE A 62 3.33 -7.33 15.91
CA ILE A 62 2.70 -8.04 17.03
C ILE A 62 3.69 -8.06 18.20
N ILE A 63 3.28 -7.48 19.32
CA ILE A 63 4.11 -7.31 20.51
C ILE A 63 3.47 -8.07 21.67
N ALA A 64 4.24 -8.98 22.31
CA ALA A 64 3.85 -9.58 23.56
C ALA A 64 3.91 -8.54 24.69
N GLY A 65 2.87 -8.47 25.50
CA GLY A 65 2.78 -7.49 26.57
C GLY A 65 1.53 -7.67 27.43
N GLN A 66 1.21 -6.66 28.21
CA GLN A 66 0.00 -6.66 29.03
C GLN A 66 -1.14 -5.92 28.33
N VAL A 67 -2.31 -6.55 28.32
CA VAL A 67 -3.56 -5.98 27.85
C VAL A 67 -4.53 -6.01 29.03
N ASP A 68 -4.96 -4.83 29.47
CA ASP A 68 -5.84 -4.67 30.65
C ASP A 68 -5.32 -5.40 31.92
N GLY A 69 -3.99 -5.41 32.12
CA GLY A 69 -3.32 -6.02 33.27
C GLY A 69 -3.04 -7.52 33.16
N ALA A 70 -3.43 -8.17 32.07
CA ALA A 70 -3.15 -9.58 31.79
C ALA A 70 -2.12 -9.74 30.66
N LEU A 71 -1.39 -10.85 30.68
CA LEU A 71 -0.48 -11.20 29.57
C LEU A 71 -1.27 -11.37 28.27
N GLY A 72 -0.78 -10.80 27.19
CA GLY A 72 -1.44 -10.85 25.90
C GLY A 72 -0.58 -10.34 24.78
N TYR A 73 -1.23 -9.99 23.68
CA TYR A 73 -0.58 -9.46 22.49
C TYR A 73 -1.22 -8.14 22.07
N ILE A 74 -0.39 -7.21 21.65
CA ILE A 74 -0.80 -5.94 21.06
C ILE A 74 -0.48 -6.02 19.59
N ILE A 75 -1.50 -5.86 18.74
CA ILE A 75 -1.34 -5.80 17.29
C ILE A 75 -1.37 -4.33 16.87
N LYS A 76 -0.30 -3.88 16.25
CA LYS A 76 -0.18 -2.53 15.72
C LYS A 76 -0.17 -2.57 14.21
N ASN A 77 -1.15 -1.93 13.60
CA ASN A 77 -1.20 -1.68 12.16
C ASN A 77 -0.82 -0.22 11.90
N LYS A 78 0.39 -0.02 11.40
CA LYS A 78 0.91 1.31 11.08
C LYS A 78 0.72 1.59 9.61
N HIS A 79 0.07 2.71 9.29
CA HIS A 79 -0.08 3.15 7.90
C HIS A 79 1.29 3.36 7.25
N ASN A 80 1.51 2.69 6.13
CA ASN A 80 2.72 2.85 5.35
C ASN A 80 2.61 4.15 4.53
N VAL A 81 3.43 5.14 4.89
CA VAL A 81 3.54 6.44 4.20
C VAL A 81 4.57 6.43 3.08
N GLU A 82 4.80 5.28 2.48
CA GLU A 82 5.77 5.11 1.41
C GLU A 82 5.49 6.06 0.24
N LYS A 83 6.55 6.69 -0.24
CA LYS A 83 6.52 7.59 -1.39
C LYS A 83 7.07 6.90 -2.62
N THR A 84 6.63 7.36 -3.78
CA THR A 84 7.10 6.89 -5.07
C THR A 84 7.37 8.04 -6.02
N GLU A 85 8.08 7.75 -7.10
CA GLU A 85 8.30 8.66 -8.22
C GLU A 85 8.05 7.94 -9.54
N ILE A 86 7.68 8.68 -10.56
CA ILE A 86 7.30 8.13 -11.86
C ILE A 86 8.10 8.83 -12.95
N PRO A 87 9.06 8.12 -13.61
CA PRO A 87 9.78 8.63 -14.75
C PRO A 87 8.87 8.75 -15.99
N VAL A 88 9.07 9.78 -16.77
CA VAL A 88 8.37 10.02 -18.04
C VAL A 88 9.36 10.43 -19.10
N GLU A 89 9.28 9.79 -20.25
CA GLU A 89 10.05 10.12 -21.44
C GLU A 89 9.12 10.42 -22.62
N LYS A 90 9.39 11.48 -23.36
CA LYS A 90 8.72 11.79 -24.61
C LYS A 90 9.58 11.36 -25.78
N LYS A 91 9.00 10.61 -26.70
CA LYS A 91 9.62 10.25 -27.99
C LYS A 91 8.82 10.87 -29.13
N TRP A 92 9.52 11.36 -30.14
CA TRP A 92 8.93 11.96 -31.30
C TRP A 92 9.08 11.04 -32.53
N ILE A 93 8.01 10.96 -33.30
CA ILE A 93 8.02 10.35 -34.62
C ILE A 93 7.72 11.46 -35.61
N GLY A 94 8.72 11.91 -36.34
CA GLY A 94 8.65 13.07 -37.23
C GLY A 94 9.37 14.31 -36.69
N PRO A 95 9.22 15.46 -37.34
CA PRO A 95 9.88 16.70 -36.94
C PRO A 95 9.33 17.23 -35.63
N GLN A 96 10.23 17.69 -34.78
CA GLN A 96 9.83 18.33 -33.51
C GLN A 96 9.38 19.77 -33.77
N SER A 97 8.13 20.06 -33.46
CA SER A 97 7.55 21.38 -33.71
C SER A 97 7.51 22.31 -32.50
N VAL A 98 7.80 21.78 -31.31
CA VAL A 98 7.73 22.51 -30.03
C VAL A 98 8.98 22.25 -29.18
N GLU A 99 9.28 23.18 -28.28
CA GLU A 99 10.43 23.07 -27.37
C GLU A 99 10.09 22.39 -26.04
N GLN A 100 8.80 22.26 -25.73
CA GLN A 100 8.33 21.62 -24.51
C GLN A 100 6.91 21.08 -24.67
N VAL A 101 6.58 20.06 -23.86
CA VAL A 101 5.21 19.55 -23.71
C VAL A 101 4.85 19.45 -22.23
N THR A 102 3.56 19.52 -21.94
CA THR A 102 3.02 19.39 -20.56
C THR A 102 2.32 18.07 -20.41
N VAL A 103 2.63 17.37 -19.33
CA VAL A 103 2.05 16.08 -18.95
C VAL A 103 1.30 16.24 -17.63
N LYS A 104 0.07 15.76 -17.58
CA LYS A 104 -0.77 15.72 -16.36
C LYS A 104 -0.72 14.36 -15.71
N LEU A 105 -0.77 14.35 -14.37
CA LEU A 105 -0.81 13.14 -13.56
C LEU A 105 -2.22 12.90 -13.02
N PHE A 106 -2.68 11.67 -13.15
CA PHE A 106 -3.95 11.17 -12.61
C PHE A 106 -3.69 10.10 -11.56
N ALA A 107 -4.46 10.11 -10.49
CA ALA A 107 -4.46 9.11 -9.43
C ALA A 107 -5.83 8.43 -9.42
N ASP A 108 -5.87 7.12 -9.62
CA ASP A 108 -7.12 6.34 -9.71
C ASP A 108 -8.16 6.97 -10.66
N GLY A 109 -7.67 7.51 -11.79
CA GLY A 109 -8.50 8.14 -12.82
C GLY A 109 -8.90 9.60 -12.54
N VAL A 110 -8.47 10.18 -11.42
CA VAL A 110 -8.77 11.58 -11.03
C VAL A 110 -7.56 12.46 -11.27
N ASP A 111 -7.74 13.63 -11.89
CA ASP A 111 -6.68 14.61 -12.10
C ASP A 111 -6.14 15.09 -10.74
N THR A 112 -4.85 14.92 -10.53
CA THR A 112 -4.18 15.34 -9.28
C THR A 112 -3.88 16.84 -9.23
N GLY A 113 -4.00 17.53 -10.36
CA GLY A 113 -3.52 18.90 -10.53
C GLY A 113 -2.00 19.03 -10.70
N LYS A 114 -1.25 17.92 -10.59
CA LYS A 114 0.20 17.90 -10.81
C LYS A 114 0.52 17.83 -12.29
N THR A 115 1.47 18.63 -12.72
CA THR A 115 1.97 18.64 -14.10
C THR A 115 3.48 18.47 -14.15
N LEU A 116 3.96 17.94 -15.26
CA LEU A 116 5.37 17.81 -15.58
C LEU A 116 5.61 18.42 -16.96
N THR A 117 6.60 19.28 -17.06
CA THR A 117 7.02 19.85 -18.34
C THR A 117 8.24 19.11 -18.83
N LEU A 118 8.12 18.46 -20.00
CA LEU A 118 9.22 17.80 -20.68
C LEU A 118 9.78 18.74 -21.74
N LYS A 119 11.09 18.98 -21.71
CA LYS A 119 11.76 19.95 -22.56
C LYS A 119 12.80 19.29 -23.46
N LYS A 120 12.95 19.82 -24.66
CA LYS A 120 14.01 19.45 -25.60
C LYS A 120 15.40 19.61 -24.97
N SER A 121 15.64 20.68 -24.22
CA SER A 121 16.90 20.95 -23.51
C SER A 121 17.24 19.90 -22.45
N GLU A 122 16.25 19.14 -22.00
CA GLU A 122 16.37 18.07 -20.99
C GLU A 122 16.18 16.66 -21.60
N ASN A 123 16.43 16.55 -22.93
CA ASN A 123 16.28 15.31 -23.68
C ASN A 123 14.88 14.69 -23.56
N TRP A 124 13.86 15.50 -23.38
CA TRP A 124 12.46 15.06 -23.26
C TRP A 124 12.19 14.08 -22.10
N LYS A 125 12.97 14.19 -21.02
CA LYS A 125 12.87 13.34 -19.85
C LYS A 125 12.54 14.15 -18.60
N GLY A 126 11.78 13.54 -17.72
CA GLY A 126 11.47 14.11 -16.40
C GLY A 126 10.83 13.06 -15.50
N LYS A 127 10.45 13.45 -14.32
CA LYS A 127 9.75 12.58 -13.39
C LYS A 127 8.81 13.34 -12.46
N PHE A 128 7.70 12.72 -12.14
CA PHE A 128 6.89 13.14 -11.00
C PHE A 128 7.52 12.59 -9.73
N THR A 129 7.65 13.39 -8.71
CA THR A 129 8.32 13.03 -7.46
C THR A 129 7.41 13.25 -6.25
N ASN A 130 7.79 12.66 -5.11
CA ASN A 130 7.10 12.83 -3.83
C ASN A 130 5.61 12.49 -3.92
N LEU A 131 5.29 11.40 -4.60
CA LEU A 131 3.93 10.89 -4.73
C LEU A 131 3.64 9.88 -3.63
N ASP A 132 2.42 9.88 -3.12
CA ASP A 132 1.95 8.84 -2.22
C ASP A 132 1.83 7.52 -2.98
N LYS A 133 2.37 6.43 -2.44
CA LYS A 133 2.22 5.11 -3.03
C LYS A 133 0.87 4.48 -2.71
N TYR A 134 0.35 4.77 -1.52
CA TYR A 134 -0.90 4.21 -1.01
C TYR A 134 -1.90 5.28 -0.62
N LYS A 135 -3.19 4.95 -0.76
CA LYS A 135 -4.32 5.72 -0.25
C LYS A 135 -5.33 4.78 0.38
N ASN A 136 -5.68 5.02 1.65
CA ASN A 136 -6.61 4.17 2.41
C ASN A 136 -6.23 2.68 2.40
N GLY A 137 -4.93 2.38 2.46
CA GLY A 137 -4.40 1.02 2.44
C GLY A 137 -4.35 0.35 1.07
N LYS A 138 -4.71 1.05 0.00
CA LYS A 138 -4.62 0.57 -1.38
C LYS A 138 -3.52 1.29 -2.15
N GLU A 139 -2.79 0.57 -2.98
CA GLU A 139 -1.84 1.15 -3.91
C GLU A 139 -2.56 2.03 -4.93
N ILE A 140 -2.07 3.26 -5.09
CA ILE A 140 -2.63 4.23 -6.04
C ILE A 140 -2.22 3.85 -7.45
N VAL A 141 -3.18 3.77 -8.37
CA VAL A 141 -2.91 3.58 -9.79
C VAL A 141 -2.71 4.95 -10.45
N TYR A 142 -1.46 5.27 -10.74
CA TYR A 142 -1.12 6.50 -11.46
C TYR A 142 -1.14 6.29 -12.97
N THR A 143 -1.70 7.27 -13.67
CA THR A 143 -1.69 7.37 -15.12
C THR A 143 -1.31 8.78 -15.55
N ILE A 144 -0.93 8.95 -16.80
CA ILE A 144 -0.54 10.26 -17.34
C ILE A 144 -1.33 10.59 -18.60
N LYS A 145 -1.43 11.88 -18.90
CA LYS A 145 -1.98 12.39 -20.15
C LYS A 145 -1.17 13.59 -20.62
N GLU A 146 -0.74 13.56 -21.87
CA GLU A 146 -0.09 14.69 -22.52
C GLU A 146 -1.12 15.73 -22.95
N ALA A 147 -0.82 17.01 -22.75
CA ALA A 147 -1.56 18.09 -23.37
C ALA A 147 -1.43 18.01 -24.89
N LYS A 148 -2.51 18.26 -25.62
CA LYS A 148 -2.54 18.14 -27.08
C LYS A 148 -1.44 18.97 -27.73
N VAL A 149 -0.69 18.32 -28.61
CA VAL A 149 0.27 18.97 -29.50
C VAL A 149 -0.33 18.97 -30.90
N GLU A 150 -0.49 20.15 -31.49
CA GLU A 150 -1.13 20.30 -32.80
C GLU A 150 -0.34 19.57 -33.89
N GLY A 151 -1.05 18.83 -34.74
CA GLY A 151 -0.46 18.04 -35.81
C GLY A 151 0.12 16.69 -35.39
N TYR A 152 -0.06 16.30 -34.09
CA TYR A 152 0.40 15.03 -33.57
C TYR A 152 -0.70 14.25 -32.88
N GLU A 153 -0.60 12.92 -32.98
CA GLU A 153 -1.34 12.00 -32.15
C GLU A 153 -0.41 11.50 -31.04
N SER A 154 -0.96 11.40 -29.83
CA SER A 154 -0.23 10.96 -28.64
C SER A 154 -0.62 9.55 -28.27
N LYS A 155 0.40 8.71 -28.04
CA LYS A 155 0.25 7.36 -27.48
C LYS A 155 1.07 7.27 -26.21
N VAL A 156 0.46 6.77 -25.13
CA VAL A 156 1.12 6.55 -23.85
C VAL A 156 1.32 5.06 -23.65
N GLU A 157 2.54 4.65 -23.39
CA GLU A 157 2.93 3.27 -23.05
C GLU A 157 3.63 3.22 -21.69
N GLY A 158 3.61 2.04 -21.05
CA GLY A 158 4.24 1.83 -19.76
C GLY A 158 3.27 1.90 -18.60
N ASN A 159 3.83 2.02 -17.42
CA ASN A 159 3.09 2.06 -16.15
C ASN A 159 3.86 2.87 -15.11
N ALA A 160 3.24 3.12 -13.94
CA ALA A 160 3.84 3.92 -12.88
C ALA A 160 5.09 3.28 -12.25
N LYS A 161 5.20 1.95 -12.28
CA LYS A 161 6.34 1.21 -11.71
C LYS A 161 7.60 1.31 -12.58
N ASP A 162 7.42 1.14 -13.89
CA ASP A 162 8.52 1.07 -14.85
C ASP A 162 8.77 2.40 -15.56
N GLY A 163 7.86 3.35 -15.40
CA GLY A 163 7.84 4.63 -16.09
C GLY A 163 6.92 4.63 -17.33
N PHE A 164 6.64 5.83 -17.82
CA PHE A 164 5.81 6.04 -19.00
C PHE A 164 6.65 6.58 -20.18
N VAL A 165 6.27 6.17 -21.37
CA VAL A 165 6.79 6.69 -22.64
C VAL A 165 5.62 7.23 -23.44
N ILE A 166 5.74 8.46 -23.94
CA ILE A 166 4.76 9.14 -24.78
C ILE A 166 5.28 9.22 -26.21
#